data_58886ab839b1aa0713a4224ba82a803c
#
_entry.id   58886ab839b1aa0713a4224ba82a803c
#
_cell.length_a   1.000
_cell.length_b   1.000
_cell.length_c   1.000
_cell.angle_alpha   90.00
_cell.angle_beta   90.00
_cell.angle_gamma   90.00
#
_symmetry.space_group_name_H-M   'P 1'
#
loop_
_entity.id
_entity.type
_entity.pdbx_description
1 polymer ?
#
loop_
_entity_poly.entity_id
_entity_poly.type
_entity_poly.pdbx_seq_one_letter_code
_entity_poly.pdbx_strand_id
1 'polypeptide(L)'
;MKLEQVVRQGVLAIAFAGLLAIGAYAQSQDPTPQQQDIQTDKKDIQSDKKDLAKDRADRNADQRDINKDKRDLAKDHADRNKDQQDINRDRRDLNKDRADRNVDQRDITKDKSHLANDVKKYGTNSAQAQADRKDLGADRADRNKDQQDINNDRRELNQDRTDLHADQRDINKDKRDLSADRKNRNQDQKDINKDKKDLHKDRKDLRHDRRGR
;
A
#
# COMPACT_ATOMS: atom_id res chain seq x y z
N MET A 1 -9.72 -13.55 -11.42
CA MET A 1 -11.10 -13.74 -10.93
C MET A 1 -11.52 -12.44 -10.26
N LYS A 2 -12.44 -11.70 -10.89
CA LYS A 2 -12.95 -10.42 -10.38
C LYS A 2 -13.99 -10.73 -9.30
N LEU A 3 -13.76 -10.28 -8.08
CA LEU A 3 -14.77 -10.25 -7.01
C LEU A 3 -15.34 -8.85 -6.95
N GLU A 4 -16.59 -8.75 -7.38
CA GLU A 4 -17.40 -7.55 -7.28
C GLU A 4 -17.67 -7.23 -5.81
N GLN A 5 -17.25 -6.04 -5.39
CA GLN A 5 -17.67 -5.47 -4.11
C GLN A 5 -19.09 -4.93 -4.26
N VAL A 6 -20.02 -5.65 -3.68
CA VAL A 6 -21.40 -5.16 -3.45
C VAL A 6 -21.36 -4.18 -2.28
N VAL A 7 -21.42 -2.89 -2.61
CA VAL A 7 -21.67 -1.83 -1.63
C VAL A 7 -23.12 -1.96 -1.15
N ARG A 8 -23.33 -2.48 0.03
CA ARG A 8 -24.64 -2.43 0.71
C ARG A 8 -24.83 -1.03 1.29
N GLN A 9 -25.51 -0.19 0.57
CA GLN A 9 -26.12 1.03 1.11
C GLN A 9 -27.25 0.64 2.05
N GLY A 10 -27.02 0.73 3.34
CA GLY A 10 -28.06 0.62 4.37
C GLY A 10 -28.82 1.94 4.45
N VAL A 11 -29.89 2.08 3.70
CA VAL A 11 -30.84 3.18 3.87
C VAL A 11 -31.66 2.88 5.13
N LEU A 12 -31.41 3.62 6.19
CA LEU A 12 -32.26 3.63 7.37
C LEU A 12 -33.45 4.56 7.10
N ALA A 13 -34.53 4.01 6.57
CA ALA A 13 -35.80 4.70 6.47
C ALA A 13 -36.47 4.69 7.85
N ILE A 14 -36.45 5.83 8.54
CA ILE A 14 -37.30 6.02 9.74
C ILE A 14 -38.62 6.57 9.24
N ALA A 15 -39.61 5.67 9.14
CA ALA A 15 -40.99 6.02 8.93
C ALA A 15 -41.60 6.55 10.22
N PHE A 16 -41.87 7.86 10.27
CA PHE A 16 -42.74 8.44 11.29
C PHE A 16 -44.15 8.51 10.75
N ALA A 17 -44.94 7.47 11.03
CA ALA A 17 -46.38 7.52 10.89
C ALA A 17 -46.97 7.98 12.22
N GLY A 18 -47.29 9.27 12.32
CA GLY A 18 -48.04 9.84 13.42
C GLY A 18 -49.39 10.34 12.98
N LEU A 19 -50.40 9.50 13.16
CA LEU A 19 -51.80 9.82 12.97
C LEU A 19 -52.28 10.78 14.04
N LEU A 20 -52.75 11.99 13.68
CA LEU A 20 -53.63 12.78 14.52
C LEU A 20 -54.69 13.44 13.62
N ALA A 21 -55.82 12.75 13.52
CA ALA A 21 -57.08 13.37 13.13
C ALA A 21 -57.72 13.95 14.38
N ILE A 22 -57.70 15.26 14.54
CA ILE A 22 -58.60 15.99 15.42
C ILE A 22 -59.18 17.13 14.60
N GLY A 23 -60.42 17.02 14.22
CA GLY A 23 -61.16 18.11 13.62
C GLY A 23 -61.33 19.25 14.61
N ALA A 24 -60.91 20.45 14.19
CA ALA A 24 -61.39 21.70 14.77
C ALA A 24 -61.28 22.73 13.65
N TYR A 25 -62.34 23.39 13.39
CA TYR A 25 -62.40 24.59 12.58
C TYR A 25 -61.40 25.61 13.14
N ALA A 26 -60.21 25.59 12.66
CA ALA A 26 -59.24 26.65 12.87
C ALA A 26 -59.28 27.55 11.65
N GLN A 27 -59.72 28.78 11.78
CA GLN A 27 -59.42 29.86 10.88
C GLN A 27 -57.92 29.79 10.59
N SER A 28 -57.57 29.64 9.34
CA SER A 28 -56.19 29.77 8.87
C SER A 28 -55.76 31.22 9.05
N GLN A 29 -55.31 31.56 10.24
CA GLN A 29 -54.57 32.82 10.43
C GLN A 29 -53.22 32.55 9.76
N ASP A 30 -52.91 33.34 8.73
CA ASP A 30 -51.56 33.36 8.18
C ASP A 30 -50.55 33.50 9.29
N PRO A 31 -49.49 32.69 9.29
CA PRO A 31 -48.52 32.74 10.36
C PRO A 31 -47.94 34.13 10.51
N THR A 32 -47.91 34.65 11.69
CA THR A 32 -47.32 35.97 11.97
C THR A 32 -45.86 36.00 11.50
N PRO A 33 -45.27 37.14 11.14
CA PRO A 33 -43.86 37.23 10.70
C PRO A 33 -42.93 36.56 11.72
N GLN A 34 -43.14 36.69 13.00
CA GLN A 34 -42.39 36.05 14.07
C GLN A 34 -42.55 34.50 14.05
N GLN A 35 -43.72 33.98 13.72
CA GLN A 35 -43.88 32.52 13.59
C GLN A 35 -43.20 31.99 12.36
N GLN A 36 -43.11 32.77 11.29
CA GLN A 36 -42.33 32.40 10.07
C GLN A 36 -40.85 32.38 10.36
N ASP A 37 -40.31 33.38 11.07
CA ASP A 37 -38.90 33.44 11.45
C ASP A 37 -38.53 32.25 12.34
N ILE A 38 -39.33 31.92 13.36
CA ILE A 38 -39.13 30.74 14.20
C ILE A 38 -39.17 29.43 13.40
N GLN A 39 -40.01 29.33 12.35
CA GLN A 39 -40.02 28.14 11.49
C GLN A 39 -38.79 28.05 10.62
N THR A 40 -38.30 29.17 10.12
CA THR A 40 -37.08 29.26 9.30
C THR A 40 -35.88 28.85 10.13
N ASP A 41 -35.68 29.44 11.29
CA ASP A 41 -34.60 29.11 12.24
C ASP A 41 -34.57 27.63 12.61
N LYS A 42 -35.76 27.02 12.80
CA LYS A 42 -35.84 25.59 13.08
C LYS A 42 -35.39 24.74 11.89
N LYS A 43 -35.71 25.13 10.65
CA LYS A 43 -35.26 24.44 9.45
C LYS A 43 -33.76 24.57 9.28
N ASP A 44 -33.21 25.75 9.49
CA ASP A 44 -31.77 26.02 9.36
C ASP A 44 -30.99 25.23 10.42
N ILE A 45 -31.42 25.22 11.69
CA ILE A 45 -30.87 24.35 12.72
C ILE A 45 -30.94 22.87 12.35
N GLN A 46 -31.99 22.43 11.67
CA GLN A 46 -32.10 21.03 11.25
C GLN A 46 -31.16 20.71 10.08
N SER A 47 -30.95 21.63 9.15
CA SER A 47 -29.99 21.53 8.08
C SER A 47 -28.57 21.45 8.63
N ASP A 48 -28.17 22.41 9.45
CA ASP A 48 -26.85 22.47 10.06
C ASP A 48 -26.49 21.23 10.86
N LYS A 49 -27.49 20.64 11.56
CA LYS A 49 -27.27 19.36 12.26
C LYS A 49 -27.01 18.20 11.30
N LYS A 50 -27.66 18.18 10.12
CA LYS A 50 -27.43 17.15 9.12
C LYS A 50 -26.05 17.32 8.50
N ASP A 51 -25.68 18.54 8.14
CA ASP A 51 -24.39 18.84 7.54
C ASP A 51 -23.26 18.53 8.52
N LEU A 52 -23.39 18.95 9.78
CA LEU A 52 -22.44 18.58 10.85
C LEU A 52 -22.33 17.06 11.07
N ALA A 53 -23.43 16.31 10.92
CA ALA A 53 -23.40 14.86 11.05
C ALA A 53 -22.67 14.21 9.86
N LYS A 54 -22.89 14.74 8.65
CA LYS A 54 -22.23 14.32 7.43
C LYS A 54 -20.71 14.56 7.52
N ASP A 55 -20.29 15.78 7.81
CA ASP A 55 -18.87 16.14 7.89
C ASP A 55 -18.11 15.35 8.96
N ARG A 56 -18.78 15.00 10.06
CA ARG A 56 -18.21 14.09 11.06
C ARG A 56 -18.06 12.67 10.54
N ALA A 57 -18.99 12.18 9.71
CA ALA A 57 -18.91 10.86 9.11
C ALA A 57 -17.76 10.82 8.10
N ASP A 58 -17.65 11.84 7.26
CA ASP A 58 -16.61 11.97 6.24
C ASP A 58 -15.22 12.06 6.91
N ARG A 59 -15.04 12.92 7.91
CA ARG A 59 -13.80 12.98 8.69
C ARG A 59 -13.42 11.63 9.34
N ASN A 60 -14.41 10.87 9.79
CA ASN A 60 -14.14 9.55 10.40
C ASN A 60 -13.79 8.49 9.34
N ALA A 61 -14.29 8.64 8.10
CA ALA A 61 -13.88 7.82 6.96
C ALA A 61 -12.43 8.12 6.59
N ASP A 62 -12.08 9.39 6.38
CA ASP A 62 -10.71 9.84 6.09
C ASP A 62 -9.71 9.36 7.15
N GLN A 63 -10.12 9.40 8.44
CA GLN A 63 -9.23 8.89 9.50
C GLN A 63 -9.00 7.38 9.41
N ARG A 64 -9.99 6.61 8.92
CA ARG A 64 -9.82 5.17 8.68
C ARG A 64 -8.89 4.90 7.50
N ASP A 65 -9.03 5.68 6.44
CA ASP A 65 -8.19 5.58 5.25
C ASP A 65 -6.74 5.97 5.57
N ILE A 66 -6.51 7.05 6.30
CA ILE A 66 -5.20 7.41 6.87
C ILE A 66 -4.57 6.26 7.68
N ASN A 67 -5.36 5.56 8.48
CA ASN A 67 -4.86 4.45 9.29
C ASN A 67 -4.55 3.20 8.44
N LYS A 68 -5.28 3.01 7.33
CA LYS A 68 -5.02 1.96 6.36
C LYS A 68 -3.72 2.26 5.60
N ASP A 69 -3.60 3.45 5.01
CA ASP A 69 -2.41 3.87 4.26
C ASP A 69 -1.12 3.80 5.08
N LYS A 70 -1.20 4.14 6.37
CA LYS A 70 -0.05 3.98 7.28
C LYS A 70 0.37 2.52 7.45
N ARG A 71 -0.60 1.59 7.45
CA ARG A 71 -0.30 0.15 7.56
C ARG A 71 0.30 -0.38 6.26
N ASP A 72 -0.28 0.02 5.13
CA ASP A 72 0.19 -0.36 3.80
C ASP A 72 1.61 0.18 3.59
N LEU A 73 1.85 1.45 3.89
CA LEU A 73 3.19 2.06 3.87
C LEU A 73 4.20 1.34 4.77
N ALA A 74 3.79 0.89 5.96
CA ALA A 74 4.67 0.14 6.86
C ALA A 74 5.03 -1.25 6.29
N LYS A 75 4.07 -1.89 5.62
CA LYS A 75 4.27 -3.16 4.92
C LYS A 75 5.25 -3.00 3.76
N ASP A 76 5.02 -2.02 2.89
CA ASP A 76 5.89 -1.78 1.73
C ASP A 76 7.33 -1.44 2.14
N HIS A 77 7.50 -0.73 3.25
CA HIS A 77 8.83 -0.52 3.82
C HIS A 77 9.48 -1.81 4.32
N ALA A 78 8.70 -2.74 4.89
CA ALA A 78 9.22 -4.03 5.34
C ALA A 78 9.60 -4.92 4.14
N ASP A 79 8.77 -4.97 3.11
CA ASP A 79 9.01 -5.73 1.88
C ASP A 79 10.27 -5.19 1.17
N ARG A 80 10.37 -3.87 0.98
CA ARG A 80 11.58 -3.23 0.43
C ARG A 80 12.86 -3.57 1.23
N ASN A 81 12.78 -3.60 2.56
CA ASN A 81 13.94 -3.94 3.38
C ASN A 81 14.34 -5.42 3.22
N LYS A 82 13.36 -6.31 3.00
CA LYS A 82 13.60 -7.71 2.70
C LYS A 82 14.30 -7.86 1.34
N ASP A 83 13.78 -7.24 0.30
CA ASP A 83 14.38 -7.26 -1.04
C ASP A 83 15.82 -6.74 -1.01
N GLN A 84 16.10 -5.71 -0.24
CA GLN A 84 17.46 -5.21 -0.07
C GLN A 84 18.39 -6.23 0.63
N GLN A 85 17.85 -7.04 1.55
CA GLN A 85 18.61 -8.12 2.20
C GLN A 85 18.87 -9.26 1.21
N ASP A 86 17.88 -9.63 0.41
CA ASP A 86 18.00 -10.66 -0.61
C ASP A 86 19.01 -10.23 -1.69
N ILE A 87 18.95 -9.02 -2.21
CA ILE A 87 19.98 -8.43 -3.10
C ILE A 87 21.40 -8.53 -2.49
N ASN A 88 21.55 -8.30 -1.20
CA ASN A 88 22.86 -8.38 -0.55
C ASN A 88 23.34 -9.82 -0.38
N ARG A 89 22.40 -10.78 -0.25
CA ARG A 89 22.70 -12.21 -0.22
C ARG A 89 23.16 -12.68 -1.60
N ASP A 90 22.39 -12.43 -2.63
CA ASP A 90 22.68 -12.85 -4.01
C ASP A 90 24.01 -12.28 -4.51
N ARG A 91 24.33 -11.03 -4.13
CA ARG A 91 25.66 -10.47 -4.43
C ARG A 91 26.81 -11.24 -3.79
N ARG A 92 26.62 -11.75 -2.56
CA ARG A 92 27.64 -12.57 -1.89
C ARG A 92 27.78 -13.92 -2.57
N ASP A 93 26.66 -14.56 -2.90
CA ASP A 93 26.63 -15.86 -3.54
C ASP A 93 27.24 -15.77 -4.95
N LEU A 94 26.85 -14.75 -5.73
CA LEU A 94 27.46 -14.45 -7.02
C LEU A 94 29.00 -14.20 -6.93
N ASN A 95 29.48 -13.58 -5.87
CA ASN A 95 30.92 -13.35 -5.68
C ASN A 95 31.65 -14.64 -5.33
N LYS A 96 31.01 -15.51 -4.52
CA LYS A 96 31.51 -16.83 -4.17
C LYS A 96 31.62 -17.71 -5.42
N ASP A 97 30.57 -17.84 -6.20
CA ASP A 97 30.54 -18.67 -7.40
C ASP A 97 31.56 -18.21 -8.46
N ARG A 98 31.78 -16.88 -8.55
CA ARG A 98 32.85 -16.36 -9.38
C ARG A 98 34.24 -16.74 -8.88
N ALA A 99 34.43 -16.77 -7.57
CA ALA A 99 35.70 -17.19 -6.98
C ALA A 99 35.95 -18.68 -7.22
N ASP A 100 34.94 -19.51 -7.00
CA ASP A 100 34.98 -20.98 -7.21
C ASP A 100 35.28 -21.27 -8.69
N ARG A 101 34.54 -20.70 -9.63
CA ARG A 101 34.82 -20.82 -11.07
C ARG A 101 36.24 -20.41 -11.44
N ASN A 102 36.82 -19.40 -10.77
CA ASN A 102 38.21 -18.99 -11.02
C ASN A 102 39.23 -19.97 -10.47
N VAL A 103 38.90 -20.70 -9.39
CA VAL A 103 39.70 -21.83 -8.88
C VAL A 103 39.68 -22.97 -9.89
N ASP A 104 38.50 -23.43 -10.32
CA ASP A 104 38.32 -24.50 -11.32
C ASP A 104 39.08 -24.18 -12.60
N GLN A 105 39.01 -22.94 -13.07
CA GLN A 105 39.75 -22.53 -14.27
C GLN A 105 41.26 -22.65 -14.09
N ARG A 106 41.80 -22.43 -12.89
CA ARG A 106 43.23 -22.64 -12.59
C ARG A 106 43.58 -24.12 -12.57
N ASP A 107 42.70 -24.94 -11.94
CA ASP A 107 42.92 -26.36 -11.84
C ASP A 107 42.82 -27.04 -13.23
N ILE A 108 41.85 -26.66 -14.06
CA ILE A 108 41.80 -27.04 -15.49
C ILE A 108 43.12 -26.70 -16.23
N THR A 109 43.75 -25.59 -15.90
CA THR A 109 45.04 -25.20 -16.55
C THR A 109 46.20 -26.05 -16.05
N LYS A 110 46.22 -26.41 -14.76
CA LYS A 110 47.21 -27.34 -14.20
C LYS A 110 47.06 -28.76 -14.80
N ASP A 111 45.83 -29.28 -14.84
CA ASP A 111 45.53 -30.59 -15.32
C ASP A 111 45.85 -30.75 -16.82
N LYS A 112 45.61 -29.71 -17.62
CA LYS A 112 46.09 -29.69 -19.02
C LYS A 112 47.61 -29.82 -19.13
N SER A 113 48.33 -29.15 -18.20
CA SER A 113 49.79 -29.25 -18.18
C SER A 113 50.28 -30.61 -17.70
N HIS A 114 49.64 -31.20 -16.70
CA HIS A 114 49.91 -32.57 -16.22
C HIS A 114 49.64 -33.57 -17.34
N LEU A 115 48.47 -33.53 -17.96
CA LEU A 115 48.10 -34.38 -19.05
C LEU A 115 49.12 -34.30 -20.23
N ALA A 116 49.56 -33.10 -20.60
CA ALA A 116 50.55 -32.91 -21.66
C ALA A 116 51.90 -33.55 -21.30
N ASN A 117 52.34 -33.41 -20.06
CA ASN A 117 53.57 -34.01 -19.55
C ASN A 117 53.47 -35.55 -19.52
N ASP A 118 52.34 -36.10 -19.03
CA ASP A 118 52.14 -37.53 -18.86
C ASP A 118 51.95 -38.22 -20.23
N VAL A 119 51.31 -37.59 -21.15
CA VAL A 119 51.23 -38.03 -22.53
C VAL A 119 52.62 -38.12 -23.20
N LYS A 120 53.45 -37.08 -22.97
CA LYS A 120 54.83 -37.02 -23.45
C LYS A 120 55.73 -38.09 -22.83
N LYS A 121 55.56 -38.38 -21.58
CA LYS A 121 56.41 -39.29 -20.81
C LYS A 121 56.01 -40.75 -20.93
N TYR A 122 54.73 -41.02 -20.86
CA TYR A 122 54.16 -42.37 -20.74
C TYR A 122 53.30 -42.80 -21.93
N GLY A 123 53.02 -41.91 -22.82
CA GLY A 123 52.16 -42.15 -23.96
C GLY A 123 50.68 -41.79 -23.74
N THR A 124 49.96 -41.63 -24.82
CA THR A 124 48.58 -41.14 -24.84
C THR A 124 47.58 -42.03 -24.08
N ASN A 125 47.83 -43.38 -24.12
CA ASN A 125 46.94 -44.37 -23.50
C ASN A 125 47.42 -44.88 -22.18
N SER A 126 48.41 -44.24 -21.54
CA SER A 126 48.89 -44.58 -20.22
C SER A 126 47.82 -44.39 -19.13
N ALA A 127 47.93 -45.15 -18.02
CA ALA A 127 47.02 -45.00 -16.90
C ALA A 127 47.02 -43.58 -16.30
N GLN A 128 48.21 -42.95 -16.29
CA GLN A 128 48.40 -41.57 -15.85
C GLN A 128 47.64 -40.59 -16.74
N ALA A 129 47.84 -40.63 -18.03
CA ALA A 129 47.13 -39.80 -18.98
C ALA A 129 45.60 -40.00 -18.97
N GLN A 130 45.15 -41.24 -18.66
CA GLN A 130 43.71 -41.50 -18.48
C GLN A 130 43.14 -40.88 -17.21
N ALA A 131 43.91 -40.96 -16.10
CA ALA A 131 43.54 -40.30 -14.82
C ALA A 131 43.43 -38.77 -15.03
N ASP A 132 44.47 -38.12 -15.60
CA ASP A 132 44.46 -36.69 -15.87
C ASP A 132 43.27 -36.24 -16.74
N ARG A 133 42.89 -37.06 -17.74
CA ARG A 133 41.70 -36.74 -18.55
C ARG A 133 40.41 -36.80 -17.76
N LYS A 134 40.32 -37.75 -16.83
CA LYS A 134 39.15 -37.86 -15.94
C LYS A 134 39.06 -36.65 -15.03
N ASP A 135 40.16 -36.24 -14.41
CA ASP A 135 40.22 -35.11 -13.49
C ASP A 135 39.91 -33.82 -14.27
N LEU A 136 40.53 -33.60 -15.42
CA LEU A 136 40.21 -32.48 -16.33
C LEU A 136 38.73 -32.47 -16.75
N GLY A 137 38.11 -33.65 -16.88
CA GLY A 137 36.69 -33.80 -17.18
C GLY A 137 35.81 -33.35 -16.03
N ALA A 138 36.18 -33.69 -14.77
CA ALA A 138 35.51 -33.29 -13.56
C ALA A 138 35.59 -31.78 -13.37
N ASP A 139 36.76 -31.19 -13.40
CA ASP A 139 36.97 -29.73 -13.21
C ASP A 139 36.22 -28.89 -14.27
N ARG A 140 36.11 -29.40 -15.49
CA ARG A 140 35.30 -28.74 -16.54
C ARG A 140 33.80 -28.82 -16.23
N ALA A 141 33.34 -29.93 -15.63
CA ALA A 141 31.94 -30.09 -15.24
C ALA A 141 31.60 -29.12 -14.09
N ASP A 142 32.48 -29.06 -13.09
CA ASP A 142 32.33 -28.17 -11.95
C ASP A 142 32.34 -26.71 -12.38
N ARG A 143 33.30 -26.28 -13.20
CA ARG A 143 33.28 -24.91 -13.76
C ARG A 143 32.03 -24.60 -14.57
N ASN A 144 31.47 -25.56 -15.31
CA ASN A 144 30.24 -25.35 -16.06
C ASN A 144 29.04 -25.20 -15.11
N LYS A 145 29.01 -25.94 -14.01
CA LYS A 145 28.02 -25.82 -12.97
C LYS A 145 28.08 -24.42 -12.33
N ASP A 146 29.24 -23.98 -11.89
CA ASP A 146 29.45 -22.65 -11.33
C ASP A 146 28.99 -21.55 -12.28
N GLN A 147 29.25 -21.73 -13.58
CA GLN A 147 28.76 -20.77 -14.59
C GLN A 147 27.23 -20.76 -14.71
N GLN A 148 26.56 -21.89 -14.49
CA GLN A 148 25.08 -21.96 -14.45
C GLN A 148 24.55 -21.24 -13.19
N ASP A 149 25.19 -21.49 -12.05
CA ASP A 149 24.83 -20.89 -10.78
C ASP A 149 25.01 -19.34 -10.84
N ILE A 150 26.13 -18.86 -11.37
CA ILE A 150 26.35 -17.43 -11.68
C ILE A 150 25.23 -16.84 -12.56
N ASN A 151 24.75 -17.59 -13.54
CA ASN A 151 23.67 -17.09 -14.42
C ASN A 151 22.31 -17.06 -13.71
N ASN A 152 22.06 -18.01 -12.79
CA ASN A 152 20.86 -18.03 -11.97
C ASN A 152 20.87 -16.85 -10.96
N ASP A 153 21.95 -16.70 -10.21
CA ASP A 153 22.12 -15.60 -9.26
C ASP A 153 21.94 -14.22 -9.91
N ARG A 154 22.44 -14.08 -11.14
CA ARG A 154 22.22 -12.83 -11.90
C ARG A 154 20.76 -12.60 -12.25
N ARG A 155 20.00 -13.66 -12.54
CA ARG A 155 18.55 -13.54 -12.81
C ARG A 155 17.81 -13.16 -11.54
N GLU A 156 18.10 -13.84 -10.43
CA GLU A 156 17.51 -13.56 -9.12
C GLU A 156 17.82 -12.12 -8.71
N LEU A 157 19.07 -11.70 -8.76
CA LEU A 157 19.48 -10.33 -8.47
C LEU A 157 18.76 -9.27 -9.34
N ASN A 158 18.47 -9.59 -10.61
CA ASN A 158 17.72 -8.68 -11.48
C ASN A 158 16.22 -8.64 -11.12
N GLN A 159 15.67 -9.78 -10.69
CA GLN A 159 14.29 -9.85 -10.21
C GLN A 159 14.14 -9.03 -8.92
N ASP A 160 14.97 -9.27 -7.92
CA ASP A 160 14.94 -8.54 -6.64
C ASP A 160 15.09 -7.02 -6.81
N ARG A 161 15.91 -6.59 -7.77
CA ARG A 161 16.01 -5.18 -8.12
C ARG A 161 14.74 -4.62 -8.72
N THR A 162 14.05 -5.43 -9.52
CA THR A 162 12.76 -5.03 -10.11
C THR A 162 11.69 -4.90 -9.04
N ASP A 163 11.66 -5.83 -8.10
CA ASP A 163 10.73 -5.84 -6.97
C ASP A 163 11.01 -4.66 -6.02
N LEU A 164 12.28 -4.41 -5.68
CA LEU A 164 12.69 -3.23 -4.93
C LEU A 164 12.24 -1.91 -5.57
N HIS A 165 12.28 -1.82 -6.91
CA HIS A 165 11.78 -0.66 -7.64
C HIS A 165 10.25 -0.56 -7.65
N ALA A 166 9.54 -1.69 -7.64
CA ALA A 166 8.10 -1.72 -7.51
C ALA A 166 7.68 -1.23 -6.13
N ASP A 167 8.25 -1.77 -5.07
CA ASP A 167 8.01 -1.36 -3.69
C ASP A 167 8.27 0.14 -3.47
N GLN A 168 9.34 0.66 -4.06
CA GLN A 168 9.63 2.10 -3.96
C GLN A 168 8.55 2.96 -4.65
N ARG A 169 7.94 2.46 -5.74
CA ARG A 169 6.82 3.17 -6.40
C ARG A 169 5.56 3.13 -5.54
N ASP A 170 5.28 2.00 -4.91
CA ASP A 170 4.11 1.82 -4.05
C ASP A 170 4.25 2.67 -2.79
N ILE A 171 5.41 2.70 -2.14
CA ILE A 171 5.73 3.63 -1.05
C ILE A 171 5.49 5.10 -1.46
N ASN A 172 5.88 5.49 -2.67
CA ASN A 172 5.69 6.86 -3.13
C ASN A 172 4.20 7.17 -3.43
N LYS A 173 3.43 6.18 -3.86
CA LYS A 173 1.98 6.28 -4.05
C LYS A 173 1.29 6.44 -2.70
N ASP A 174 1.53 5.55 -1.76
CA ASP A 174 0.93 5.56 -0.42
C ASP A 174 1.22 6.87 0.34
N LYS A 175 2.43 7.41 0.19
CA LYS A 175 2.75 8.73 0.74
C LYS A 175 1.91 9.85 0.15
N ARG A 176 1.59 9.79 -1.14
CA ARG A 176 0.71 10.78 -1.80
C ARG A 176 -0.73 10.64 -1.33
N ASP A 177 -1.23 9.42 -1.27
CA ASP A 177 -2.58 9.11 -0.83
C ASP A 177 -2.77 9.53 0.63
N LEU A 178 -1.84 9.17 1.51
CA LEU A 178 -1.81 9.62 2.91
C LEU A 178 -1.78 11.16 3.05
N SER A 179 -1.10 11.85 2.14
CA SER A 179 -1.06 13.33 2.13
C SER A 179 -2.42 13.91 1.72
N ALA A 180 -3.07 13.31 0.72
CA ALA A 180 -4.40 13.71 0.25
C ALA A 180 -5.46 13.51 1.35
N ASP A 181 -5.49 12.35 1.99
CA ASP A 181 -6.43 12.02 3.06
C ASP A 181 -6.27 12.94 4.28
N ARG A 182 -5.02 13.26 4.64
CA ARG A 182 -4.76 14.26 5.69
C ARG A 182 -5.30 15.65 5.34
N LYS A 183 -5.20 16.04 4.07
CA LYS A 183 -5.73 17.31 3.58
C LYS A 183 -7.26 17.33 3.64
N ASN A 184 -7.91 16.25 3.19
CA ASN A 184 -9.36 16.09 3.22
C ASN A 184 -9.87 16.14 4.67
N ARG A 185 -9.32 15.32 5.56
CA ARG A 185 -9.66 15.33 6.99
C ARG A 185 -9.51 16.71 7.62
N ASN A 186 -8.48 17.47 7.24
CA ASN A 186 -8.29 18.84 7.77
C ASN A 186 -9.32 19.81 7.22
N GLN A 187 -9.81 19.59 5.99
CA GLN A 187 -10.90 20.37 5.42
C GLN A 187 -12.20 20.06 6.16
N ASP A 188 -12.57 18.80 6.31
CA ASP A 188 -13.76 18.37 7.08
C ASP A 188 -13.75 18.94 8.49
N GLN A 189 -12.58 19.00 9.13
CA GLN A 189 -12.48 19.60 10.46
C GLN A 189 -12.78 21.12 10.44
N LYS A 190 -12.42 21.83 9.38
CA LYS A 190 -12.78 23.25 9.21
C LYS A 190 -14.27 23.42 8.99
N ASP A 191 -14.86 22.56 8.16
CA ASP A 191 -16.29 22.59 7.85
C ASP A 191 -17.12 22.26 9.10
N ILE A 192 -16.73 21.22 9.87
CA ILE A 192 -17.30 20.94 11.21
C ILE A 192 -17.23 22.16 12.14
N ASN A 193 -16.13 22.90 12.11
CA ASN A 193 -15.98 24.08 13.00
C ASN A 193 -16.86 25.24 12.52
N LYS A 194 -17.07 25.37 11.21
CA LYS A 194 -17.99 26.35 10.63
C LYS A 194 -19.43 26.01 11.00
N ASP A 195 -19.89 24.79 10.72
CA ASP A 195 -21.25 24.33 11.03
C ASP A 195 -21.61 24.47 12.50
N LYS A 196 -20.64 24.22 13.41
CA LYS A 196 -20.83 24.44 14.82
C LYS A 196 -21.10 25.93 15.14
N LYS A 197 -20.43 26.84 14.45
CA LYS A 197 -20.63 28.28 14.63
C LYS A 197 -21.99 28.71 14.12
N ASP A 198 -22.36 28.24 12.94
CA ASP A 198 -23.65 28.55 12.30
C ASP A 198 -24.80 27.99 13.14
N LEU A 199 -24.71 26.72 13.58
CA LEU A 199 -25.67 26.13 14.51
C LEU A 199 -25.77 26.90 15.85
N HIS A 200 -24.66 27.46 16.34
CA HIS A 200 -24.70 28.29 17.56
C HIS A 200 -25.44 29.62 17.35
N LYS A 201 -25.20 30.25 16.19
CA LYS A 201 -25.87 31.48 15.78
C LYS A 201 -27.39 31.27 15.65
N ASP A 202 -27.81 30.27 14.88
CA ASP A 202 -29.22 29.97 14.64
C ASP A 202 -29.99 29.64 15.93
N ARG A 203 -29.33 28.93 16.86
CA ARG A 203 -29.89 28.66 18.16
C ARG A 203 -30.02 29.94 19.03
N LYS A 204 -29.15 30.91 18.81
CA LYS A 204 -29.23 32.20 19.47
C LYS A 204 -30.38 33.02 18.91
N ASP A 205 -30.50 33.06 17.60
CA ASP A 205 -31.55 33.78 16.86
C ASP A 205 -32.93 33.18 17.21
N LEU A 206 -33.08 31.86 17.15
CA LEU A 206 -34.30 31.18 17.61
C LEU A 206 -34.69 31.52 19.05
N ARG A 207 -33.71 31.69 19.94
CA ARG A 207 -33.99 32.09 21.36
C ARG A 207 -34.46 33.55 21.45
N HIS A 208 -33.90 34.38 20.58
CA HIS A 208 -34.29 35.80 20.52
C HIS A 208 -35.74 35.92 20.00
N ASP A 209 -36.06 35.22 18.92
CA ASP A 209 -37.39 35.28 18.32
C ASP A 209 -38.50 34.71 19.22
N ARG A 210 -38.17 33.65 19.97
CA ARG A 210 -39.10 33.12 20.98
C ARG A 210 -39.37 34.03 22.14
N ARG A 211 -38.48 35.01 22.42
CA ARG A 211 -38.66 35.95 23.53
C ARG A 211 -39.42 37.23 23.11
N GLY A 212 -39.68 37.42 21.83
CA GLY A 212 -40.41 38.55 21.28
C GLY A 212 -39.68 39.90 21.45
N ARG A 213 -38.35 39.85 21.48
CA ARG A 213 -37.49 41.03 21.59
C ARG A 213 -36.61 41.21 20.37
#